data_9f6c570d3626ced9b753e2da410a3c17
#
_entry.id   9f6c570d3626ced9b753e2da410a3c17
#
_cell.length_a   1.000
_cell.length_b   1.000
_cell.length_c   1.000
_cell.angle_alpha   90.00
_cell.angle_beta   90.00
_cell.angle_gamma   90.00
#
_symmetry.space_group_name_H-M   'P 1'
#
loop_
_entity.id
_entity.type
_entity.pdbx_description
1 polymer ?
#
loop_
_entity_poly.entity_id
_entity_poly.type
_entity_poly.pdbx_seq_one_letter_code
_entity_poly.pdbx_strand_id
1 'polypeptide(L)'
;MRLTGAMTRTLILGGTAWLGREIAEQLVAQGEEVTCLARGESGAVPRGVTLIRSDRRLPGAYDLVSGEAWDEIIELSYEADFVAGALDALAKRTQHWTLVSSVSVYASNAEPGADENAILVEPSNLDDYAHAKVAAERATMGAVGDRLLIARPGLIAGPDDMSDRFGYWVSRLAVAPEEAILVPNTGDRYVQFIDVRDLAGWLISAGQRGLTGIYNAVGSERELSTVLLAAARVAGHTGELVSADDDWLTAHGVNYWAGPRSLPLWLPRIDSAFARRSGRRFLAAGGTERNLQQTLEDVLADERARGLDRERRSGLTREEQSILLGEMKGSKTHDA
;
A
#
# COMPACT_ATOMS: atom_id res chain seq x y z
N MET A 1 8.56 -24.03 18.26
CA MET A 1 9.74 -24.48 17.49
C MET A 1 9.26 -25.57 16.55
N ARG A 2 8.96 -25.20 15.29
CA ARG A 2 8.54 -26.20 14.27
C ARG A 2 9.74 -27.08 13.94
N LEU A 3 9.50 -28.39 13.78
CA LEU A 3 10.51 -29.34 13.30
C LEU A 3 10.93 -28.93 11.89
N THR A 4 12.21 -28.71 11.68
CA THR A 4 12.84 -28.38 10.41
C THR A 4 12.55 -29.48 9.39
N GLY A 5 11.81 -29.17 8.31
CA GLY A 5 11.71 -30.05 7.14
C GLY A 5 10.34 -30.24 6.49
N ALA A 6 9.22 -29.78 7.08
CA ALA A 6 7.93 -29.82 6.39
C ALA A 6 7.69 -28.51 5.64
N MET A 7 7.41 -28.60 4.33
CA MET A 7 6.94 -27.45 3.54
C MET A 7 5.65 -26.92 4.16
N THR A 8 5.54 -25.61 4.32
CA THR A 8 4.29 -24.98 4.77
C THR A 8 3.34 -24.83 3.58
N ARG A 9 2.05 -24.93 3.86
CA ARG A 9 0.98 -24.78 2.88
C ARG A 9 0.27 -23.44 3.12
N THR A 10 0.50 -22.51 2.23
CA THR A 10 -0.08 -21.16 2.33
C THR A 10 -1.15 -20.94 1.28
N LEU A 11 -2.33 -20.49 1.72
CA LEU A 11 -3.42 -20.04 0.85
C LEU A 11 -3.47 -18.51 0.86
N ILE A 12 -3.38 -17.88 -0.32
CA ILE A 12 -3.49 -16.43 -0.50
C ILE A 12 -4.83 -16.12 -1.17
N LEU A 13 -5.70 -15.42 -0.45
CA LEU A 13 -6.99 -14.95 -0.95
C LEU A 13 -6.79 -13.58 -1.61
N GLY A 14 -6.83 -13.55 -2.96
CA GLY A 14 -6.50 -12.36 -3.75
C GLY A 14 -5.05 -12.33 -4.28
N GLY A 15 -4.38 -13.48 -4.36
CA GLY A 15 -2.96 -13.62 -4.69
C GLY A 15 -2.52 -13.18 -6.09
N THR A 16 -3.42 -12.73 -6.98
CA THR A 16 -3.06 -12.19 -8.31
C THR A 16 -2.87 -10.67 -8.31
N ALA A 17 -3.25 -9.97 -7.23
CA ALA A 17 -2.99 -8.55 -7.07
C ALA A 17 -1.54 -8.29 -6.62
N TRP A 18 -1.08 -7.07 -6.69
CA TRP A 18 0.30 -6.65 -6.50
C TRP A 18 0.98 -7.25 -5.25
N LEU A 19 0.48 -6.92 -4.04
CA LEU A 19 1.03 -7.48 -2.79
C LEU A 19 0.92 -9.01 -2.73
N GLY A 20 -0.18 -9.57 -3.23
CA GLY A 20 -0.38 -11.02 -3.25
C GLY A 20 0.61 -11.75 -4.14
N ARG A 21 0.97 -11.18 -5.30
CA ARG A 21 2.02 -11.72 -6.18
C ARG A 21 3.38 -11.69 -5.51
N GLU A 22 3.71 -10.56 -4.87
CA GLU A 22 4.98 -10.41 -4.16
C GLU A 22 5.12 -11.43 -3.02
N ILE A 23 4.05 -11.63 -2.21
CA ILE A 23 4.03 -12.66 -1.17
C ILE A 23 4.20 -14.05 -1.79
N ALA A 24 3.46 -14.36 -2.85
CA ALA A 24 3.52 -15.66 -3.51
C ALA A 24 4.93 -15.94 -4.10
N GLU A 25 5.56 -14.94 -4.70
CA GLU A 25 6.91 -15.05 -5.27
C GLU A 25 7.96 -15.32 -4.19
N GLN A 26 7.92 -14.58 -3.08
CA GLN A 26 8.85 -14.78 -1.97
C GLN A 26 8.65 -16.15 -1.29
N LEU A 27 7.42 -16.62 -1.11
CA LEU A 27 7.13 -17.94 -0.54
C LEU A 27 7.65 -19.07 -1.42
N VAL A 28 7.40 -19.01 -2.74
CA VAL A 28 7.93 -20.02 -3.68
C VAL A 28 9.45 -20.01 -3.71
N ALA A 29 10.09 -18.82 -3.64
CA ALA A 29 11.54 -18.71 -3.58
C ALA A 29 12.12 -19.35 -2.30
N GLN A 30 11.32 -19.46 -1.22
CA GLN A 30 11.67 -20.17 0.02
C GLN A 30 11.36 -21.69 -0.05
N GLY A 31 10.79 -22.18 -1.15
CA GLY A 31 10.43 -23.59 -1.33
C GLY A 31 9.10 -24.00 -0.69
N GLU A 32 8.20 -23.04 -0.40
CA GLU A 32 6.90 -23.29 0.22
C GLU A 32 5.83 -23.67 -0.81
N GLU A 33 4.79 -24.41 -0.37
CA GLU A 33 3.62 -24.74 -1.19
C GLU A 33 2.62 -23.58 -1.17
N VAL A 34 2.40 -22.93 -2.31
CA VAL A 34 1.59 -21.73 -2.42
C VAL A 34 0.39 -21.96 -3.32
N THR A 35 -0.81 -21.72 -2.78
CA THR A 35 -2.05 -21.69 -3.55
C THR A 35 -2.65 -20.28 -3.49
N CYS A 36 -3.01 -19.75 -4.66
CA CYS A 36 -3.75 -18.48 -4.77
C CYS A 36 -5.19 -18.77 -5.19
N LEU A 37 -6.17 -18.23 -4.45
CA LEU A 37 -7.57 -18.23 -4.86
C LEU A 37 -7.94 -16.82 -5.34
N ALA A 38 -8.19 -16.69 -6.65
CA ALA A 38 -8.48 -15.43 -7.30
C ALA A 38 -9.14 -15.65 -8.67
N ARG A 39 -9.74 -14.58 -9.24
CA ARG A 39 -10.27 -14.61 -10.60
C ARG A 39 -9.16 -14.71 -11.67
N GLY A 40 -7.98 -14.21 -11.36
CA GLY A 40 -6.85 -14.18 -12.29
C GLY A 40 -6.87 -12.99 -13.25
N GLU A 41 -7.65 -11.95 -12.95
CA GLU A 41 -7.81 -10.75 -13.79
C GLU A 41 -6.76 -9.66 -13.49
N SER A 42 -6.17 -9.68 -12.30
CA SER A 42 -5.17 -8.67 -11.88
C SER A 42 -3.74 -9.00 -12.30
N GLY A 43 -3.52 -10.12 -12.96
CA GLY A 43 -2.22 -10.57 -13.44
C GLY A 43 -2.00 -12.07 -13.31
N ALA A 44 -0.89 -12.56 -13.87
CA ALA A 44 -0.45 -13.94 -13.72
C ALA A 44 0.14 -14.19 -12.33
N VAL A 45 0.02 -15.39 -11.82
CA VAL A 45 0.74 -15.82 -10.62
C VAL A 45 2.19 -16.20 -10.98
N PRO A 46 3.14 -16.09 -10.02
CA PRO A 46 4.52 -16.53 -10.22
C PRO A 46 4.61 -18.03 -10.56
N ARG A 47 5.69 -18.42 -11.23
CA ARG A 47 5.95 -19.82 -11.54
C ARG A 47 6.09 -20.64 -10.25
N GLY A 48 5.43 -21.78 -10.17
CA GLY A 48 5.41 -22.63 -8.98
C GLY A 48 4.22 -22.41 -8.05
N VAL A 49 3.40 -21.40 -8.30
CA VAL A 49 2.16 -21.13 -7.57
C VAL A 49 0.99 -21.87 -8.21
N THR A 50 0.17 -22.52 -7.40
CA THR A 50 -1.10 -23.09 -7.84
C THR A 50 -2.18 -22.01 -7.85
N LEU A 51 -2.75 -21.71 -9.03
CA LEU A 51 -3.88 -20.79 -9.14
C LEU A 51 -5.20 -21.54 -9.20
N ILE A 52 -6.04 -21.36 -8.18
CA ILE A 52 -7.43 -21.78 -8.19
C ILE A 52 -8.27 -20.57 -8.63
N ARG A 53 -8.83 -20.66 -9.86
CA ARG A 53 -9.67 -19.61 -10.41
C ARG A 53 -11.06 -19.69 -9.79
N SER A 54 -11.43 -18.66 -9.04
CA SER A 54 -12.75 -18.57 -8.42
C SER A 54 -13.16 -17.11 -8.26
N ASP A 55 -14.44 -16.84 -8.52
CA ASP A 55 -15.05 -15.55 -8.18
C ASP A 55 -15.72 -15.66 -6.82
N ARG A 56 -15.19 -14.98 -5.84
CA ARG A 56 -15.66 -15.01 -4.45
C ARG A 56 -17.09 -14.44 -4.26
N ARG A 57 -17.67 -13.86 -5.31
CA ARG A 57 -19.08 -13.43 -5.34
C ARG A 57 -20.04 -14.59 -5.60
N LEU A 58 -19.55 -15.72 -6.07
CA LEU A 58 -20.39 -16.83 -6.46
C LEU A 58 -20.48 -17.90 -5.35
N PRO A 59 -21.63 -18.58 -5.22
CA PRO A 59 -21.75 -19.75 -4.35
C PRO A 59 -20.69 -20.81 -4.70
N GLY A 60 -20.16 -21.51 -3.68
CA GLY A 60 -19.15 -22.53 -3.88
C GLY A 60 -17.75 -22.01 -4.19
N ALA A 61 -17.51 -20.71 -4.07
CA ALA A 61 -16.22 -20.10 -4.41
C ALA A 61 -15.02 -20.70 -3.66
N TYR A 62 -15.23 -21.31 -2.51
CA TYR A 62 -14.20 -21.90 -1.65
C TYR A 62 -14.17 -23.43 -1.68
N ASP A 63 -15.06 -24.11 -2.45
CA ASP A 63 -15.21 -25.57 -2.41
C ASP A 63 -13.91 -26.33 -2.66
N LEU A 64 -13.08 -25.80 -3.58
CA LEU A 64 -11.81 -26.42 -3.94
C LEU A 64 -10.70 -26.26 -2.88
N VAL A 65 -10.89 -25.40 -1.88
CA VAL A 65 -9.88 -25.11 -0.84
C VAL A 65 -10.38 -25.42 0.57
N SER A 66 -11.69 -25.57 0.79
CA SER A 66 -12.29 -25.80 2.10
C SER A 66 -12.11 -27.22 2.63
N GLY A 67 -11.81 -28.20 1.76
CA GLY A 67 -11.47 -29.57 2.13
C GLY A 67 -10.06 -29.76 2.67
N GLU A 68 -9.18 -28.79 2.44
CA GLU A 68 -7.76 -28.84 2.77
C GLU A 68 -7.47 -28.20 4.13
N ALA A 69 -6.34 -28.58 4.73
CA ALA A 69 -5.78 -27.92 5.90
C ALA A 69 -4.64 -27.00 5.47
N TRP A 70 -4.62 -25.77 6.03
CA TRP A 70 -3.64 -24.75 5.70
C TRP A 70 -2.82 -24.41 6.94
N ASP A 71 -1.52 -24.25 6.77
CA ASP A 71 -0.66 -23.69 7.84
C ASP A 71 -0.91 -22.19 8.00
N GLU A 72 -1.10 -21.50 6.87
CA GLU A 72 -1.32 -20.06 6.81
C GLU A 72 -2.42 -19.74 5.78
N ILE A 73 -3.31 -18.81 6.15
CA ILE A 73 -4.20 -18.14 5.20
C ILE A 73 -3.92 -16.64 5.25
N ILE A 74 -3.67 -16.04 4.09
CA ILE A 74 -3.45 -14.59 3.96
C ILE A 74 -4.63 -13.98 3.21
N GLU A 75 -5.43 -13.17 3.91
CA GLU A 75 -6.56 -12.44 3.35
C GLU A 75 -6.15 -11.01 2.98
N LEU A 76 -6.27 -10.68 1.70
CA LEU A 76 -5.93 -9.35 1.16
C LEU A 76 -7.15 -8.50 0.86
N SER A 77 -8.36 -9.07 0.86
CA SER A 77 -9.59 -8.35 0.63
C SER A 77 -10.12 -7.68 1.91
N TYR A 78 -11.02 -6.75 1.71
CA TYR A 78 -11.79 -6.07 2.75
C TYR A 78 -13.29 -6.06 2.41
N GLU A 79 -13.68 -6.60 1.27
CA GLU A 79 -15.09 -6.69 0.88
C GLU A 79 -15.82 -7.64 1.83
N ALA A 80 -16.91 -7.14 2.44
CA ALA A 80 -17.59 -7.83 3.54
C ALA A 80 -18.02 -9.25 3.17
N ASP A 81 -18.60 -9.43 1.97
CA ASP A 81 -19.06 -10.74 1.50
C ASP A 81 -17.88 -11.71 1.26
N PHE A 82 -16.74 -11.18 0.75
CA PHE A 82 -15.53 -12.00 0.54
C PHE A 82 -14.95 -12.46 1.87
N VAL A 83 -14.84 -11.53 2.83
CA VAL A 83 -14.31 -11.85 4.15
C VAL A 83 -15.23 -12.83 4.88
N ALA A 84 -16.54 -12.59 4.89
CA ALA A 84 -17.50 -13.46 5.54
C ALA A 84 -17.49 -14.88 4.94
N GLY A 85 -17.52 -15.01 3.60
CA GLY A 85 -17.47 -16.30 2.93
C GLY A 85 -16.16 -17.06 3.18
N ALA A 86 -15.02 -16.35 3.21
CA ALA A 86 -13.74 -16.96 3.54
C ALA A 86 -13.70 -17.48 4.99
N LEU A 87 -14.19 -16.69 5.93
CA LEU A 87 -14.22 -17.07 7.35
C LEU A 87 -15.13 -18.28 7.59
N ASP A 88 -16.30 -18.31 6.97
CA ASP A 88 -17.23 -19.45 7.08
C ASP A 88 -16.60 -20.74 6.56
N ALA A 89 -15.97 -20.69 5.38
CA ALA A 89 -15.37 -21.86 4.77
C ALA A 89 -14.06 -22.32 5.40
N LEU A 90 -13.22 -21.38 5.88
CA LEU A 90 -11.79 -21.61 6.08
C LEU A 90 -11.28 -21.33 7.51
N ALA A 91 -12.02 -20.59 8.37
CA ALA A 91 -11.50 -20.19 9.68
C ALA A 91 -11.07 -21.37 10.56
N LYS A 92 -11.71 -22.55 10.40
CA LYS A 92 -11.39 -23.78 11.13
C LYS A 92 -10.37 -24.67 10.41
N ARG A 93 -9.89 -24.25 9.24
CA ARG A 93 -9.01 -25.03 8.35
C ARG A 93 -7.56 -24.54 8.36
N THR A 94 -7.25 -23.54 9.16
CA THR A 94 -5.89 -23.00 9.23
C THR A 94 -5.37 -22.93 10.67
N GLN A 95 -4.04 -23.02 10.79
CA GLN A 95 -3.34 -22.84 12.05
C GLN A 95 -3.10 -21.36 12.35
N HIS A 96 -2.94 -20.53 11.31
CA HIS A 96 -2.69 -19.11 11.41
C HIS A 96 -3.44 -18.34 10.30
N TRP A 97 -3.89 -17.13 10.62
CA TRP A 97 -4.59 -16.26 9.68
C TRP A 97 -3.99 -14.87 9.70
N THR A 98 -3.56 -14.39 8.57
CA THR A 98 -3.12 -13.02 8.38
C THR A 98 -4.17 -12.22 7.62
N LEU A 99 -4.66 -11.12 8.20
CA LEU A 99 -5.50 -10.12 7.53
C LEU A 99 -4.67 -8.87 7.22
N VAL A 100 -4.61 -8.49 5.95
CA VAL A 100 -4.02 -7.22 5.54
C VAL A 100 -5.09 -6.13 5.56
N SER A 101 -5.05 -5.31 6.61
CA SER A 101 -5.91 -4.15 6.82
C SER A 101 -5.26 -2.86 6.28
N SER A 102 -5.37 -1.73 6.98
CA SER A 102 -4.79 -0.44 6.60
C SER A 102 -4.75 0.52 7.80
N VAL A 103 -3.81 1.47 7.81
CA VAL A 103 -3.84 2.60 8.76
C VAL A 103 -5.03 3.55 8.54
N SER A 104 -5.76 3.41 7.45
CA SER A 104 -7.00 4.18 7.21
C SER A 104 -8.12 3.86 8.20
N VAL A 105 -8.01 2.77 8.95
CA VAL A 105 -9.01 2.36 9.97
C VAL A 105 -9.11 3.32 11.15
N TYR A 106 -8.13 4.20 11.35
CA TYR A 106 -8.12 5.12 12.48
C TYR A 106 -9.07 6.32 12.27
N ALA A 107 -9.83 6.65 13.32
CA ALA A 107 -10.82 7.71 13.29
C ALA A 107 -10.22 9.14 13.22
N SER A 108 -8.95 9.31 13.58
CA SER A 108 -8.26 10.59 13.57
C SER A 108 -6.89 10.51 12.92
N ASN A 109 -6.56 11.54 12.13
CA ASN A 109 -5.25 11.77 11.54
C ASN A 109 -4.57 13.03 12.12
N ALA A 110 -5.02 13.49 13.29
CA ALA A 110 -4.52 14.73 13.88
C ALA A 110 -3.28 14.53 14.77
N GLU A 111 -3.09 13.32 15.34
CA GLU A 111 -2.06 13.07 16.35
C GLU A 111 -0.90 12.24 15.78
N PRO A 112 0.31 12.81 15.68
CA PRO A 112 1.51 12.06 15.29
C PRO A 112 1.84 10.96 16.32
N GLY A 113 2.34 9.83 15.81
CA GLY A 113 2.78 8.72 16.65
C GLY A 113 1.64 7.86 17.21
N ALA A 114 0.40 8.05 16.75
CA ALA A 114 -0.72 7.18 17.13
C ALA A 114 -0.39 5.71 16.80
N ASP A 115 -0.60 4.84 17.78
CA ASP A 115 -0.31 3.41 17.72
C ASP A 115 -1.57 2.56 17.48
N GLU A 116 -1.45 1.26 17.62
CA GLU A 116 -2.52 0.29 17.35
C GLU A 116 -3.71 0.37 18.33
N ASN A 117 -3.56 1.11 19.42
CA ASN A 117 -4.62 1.36 20.41
C ASN A 117 -5.48 2.59 20.07
N ALA A 118 -5.12 3.36 19.05
CA ALA A 118 -5.89 4.53 18.65
C ALA A 118 -7.31 4.14 18.20
N ILE A 119 -8.26 5.05 18.40
CA ILE A 119 -9.68 4.83 18.10
C ILE A 119 -9.87 4.55 16.61
N LEU A 120 -10.66 3.55 16.30
CA LEU A 120 -11.04 3.18 14.93
C LEU A 120 -12.34 3.88 14.52
N VAL A 121 -12.54 4.04 13.20
CA VAL A 121 -13.83 4.45 12.67
C VAL A 121 -14.91 3.41 13.02
N GLU A 122 -16.16 3.85 13.23
CA GLU A 122 -17.28 2.92 13.36
C GLU A 122 -17.77 2.53 11.96
N PRO A 123 -17.85 1.23 11.63
CA PRO A 123 -18.19 0.77 10.28
C PRO A 123 -19.68 0.93 9.96
N SER A 124 -20.10 2.14 9.62
CA SER A 124 -21.48 2.49 9.31
C SER A 124 -21.81 2.51 7.81
N ASN A 125 -20.79 2.57 6.95
CA ASN A 125 -20.94 2.56 5.48
C ASN A 125 -19.85 1.68 4.86
N LEU A 126 -20.19 0.48 4.42
CA LEU A 126 -19.24 -0.48 3.85
C LEU A 126 -18.76 -0.14 2.43
N ASP A 127 -19.30 0.87 1.78
CA ASP A 127 -18.77 1.42 0.53
C ASP A 127 -17.54 2.31 0.80
N ASP A 128 -17.38 2.79 2.05
CA ASP A 128 -16.18 3.50 2.48
C ASP A 128 -15.07 2.51 2.83
N TYR A 129 -13.88 2.77 2.29
CA TYR A 129 -12.72 1.88 2.45
C TYR A 129 -12.32 1.65 3.91
N ALA A 130 -12.28 2.72 4.72
CA ALA A 130 -11.87 2.63 6.13
C ALA A 130 -12.89 1.83 6.95
N HIS A 131 -14.18 2.09 6.73
CA HIS A 131 -15.29 1.38 7.37
C HIS A 131 -15.29 -0.10 7.00
N ALA A 132 -15.11 -0.42 5.71
CA ALA A 132 -15.04 -1.81 5.25
C ALA A 132 -13.85 -2.56 5.85
N LYS A 133 -12.68 -1.90 5.97
CA LYS A 133 -11.50 -2.49 6.63
C LYS A 133 -11.75 -2.77 8.11
N VAL A 134 -12.39 -1.86 8.87
CA VAL A 134 -12.75 -2.10 10.28
C VAL A 134 -13.75 -3.24 10.42
N ALA A 135 -14.76 -3.30 9.54
CA ALA A 135 -15.70 -4.41 9.54
C ALA A 135 -15.01 -5.76 9.30
N ALA A 136 -14.07 -5.81 8.34
CA ALA A 136 -13.26 -6.99 8.07
C ALA A 136 -12.40 -7.40 9.28
N GLU A 137 -11.75 -6.45 9.96
CA GLU A 137 -11.00 -6.72 11.20
C GLU A 137 -11.89 -7.35 12.27
N ARG A 138 -13.05 -6.72 12.56
CA ARG A 138 -13.98 -7.20 13.59
C ARG A 138 -14.52 -8.59 13.30
N ALA A 139 -14.93 -8.85 12.05
CA ALA A 139 -15.41 -10.16 11.61
C ALA A 139 -14.32 -11.23 11.76
N THR A 140 -13.09 -10.92 11.32
CA THR A 140 -11.97 -11.87 11.37
C THR A 140 -11.55 -12.16 12.83
N MET A 141 -11.49 -11.14 13.70
CA MET A 141 -11.23 -11.32 15.14
C MET A 141 -12.24 -12.26 15.78
N GLY A 142 -13.53 -12.09 15.47
CA GLY A 142 -14.59 -12.94 16.01
C GLY A 142 -14.52 -14.40 15.58
N ALA A 143 -14.08 -14.65 14.33
CA ALA A 143 -14.06 -16.00 13.75
C ALA A 143 -12.75 -16.77 14.02
N VAL A 144 -11.61 -16.07 14.05
CA VAL A 144 -10.26 -16.67 14.10
C VAL A 144 -9.67 -16.67 15.51
N GLY A 145 -10.02 -15.67 16.33
CA GLY A 145 -9.53 -15.54 17.71
C GLY A 145 -8.01 -15.35 17.78
N ASP A 146 -7.37 -16.09 18.70
CA ASP A 146 -5.94 -15.92 19.06
C ASP A 146 -4.94 -16.34 17.93
N ARG A 147 -5.42 -16.87 16.82
CA ARG A 147 -4.59 -17.28 15.67
C ARG A 147 -4.44 -16.18 14.62
N LEU A 148 -4.87 -14.96 14.93
CA LEU A 148 -4.98 -13.85 13.98
C LEU A 148 -3.82 -12.88 14.10
N LEU A 149 -3.21 -12.57 12.95
CA LEU A 149 -2.37 -11.40 12.70
C LEU A 149 -3.16 -10.38 11.89
N ILE A 150 -3.26 -9.15 12.35
CA ILE A 150 -3.75 -8.01 11.57
C ILE A 150 -2.57 -7.09 11.26
N ALA A 151 -2.25 -6.94 10.00
CA ALA A 151 -1.30 -5.95 9.53
C ALA A 151 -2.06 -4.71 9.03
N ARG A 152 -1.72 -3.53 9.55
CA ARG A 152 -2.24 -2.23 9.09
C ARG A 152 -1.11 -1.49 8.35
N PRO A 153 -0.88 -1.77 7.06
CA PRO A 153 0.09 -1.00 6.30
C PRO A 153 -0.40 0.44 6.06
N GLY A 154 0.56 1.36 5.95
CA GLY A 154 0.36 2.69 5.41
C GLY A 154 0.37 2.69 3.88
N LEU A 155 0.98 3.71 3.27
CA LEU A 155 1.26 3.69 1.84
C LEU A 155 2.23 2.55 1.53
N ILE A 156 1.81 1.64 0.67
CA ILE A 156 2.71 0.64 0.10
C ILE A 156 3.34 1.25 -1.15
N ALA A 157 4.66 1.17 -1.27
CA ALA A 157 5.44 1.65 -2.40
C ALA A 157 6.29 0.51 -2.98
N GLY A 158 6.77 0.65 -4.20
CA GLY A 158 7.66 -0.33 -4.83
C GLY A 158 7.40 -0.50 -6.32
N PRO A 159 8.20 -1.32 -7.00
CA PRO A 159 7.95 -1.71 -8.39
C PRO A 159 6.55 -2.34 -8.56
N ASP A 160 5.98 -2.22 -9.74
CA ASP A 160 4.64 -2.72 -10.09
C ASP A 160 3.46 -2.01 -9.36
N ASP A 161 3.67 -0.89 -8.65
CA ASP A 161 2.57 -0.11 -8.06
C ASP A 161 1.67 0.49 -9.16
N MET A 162 0.47 -0.09 -9.29
CA MET A 162 -0.55 0.38 -10.24
C MET A 162 -1.36 1.56 -9.74
N SER A 163 -1.13 2.04 -8.51
CA SER A 163 -1.82 3.22 -7.96
C SER A 163 -1.23 4.53 -8.49
N ASP A 164 -0.01 4.46 -9.01
CA ASP A 164 0.79 5.59 -9.51
C ASP A 164 1.07 6.70 -8.50
N ARG A 165 0.89 6.43 -7.19
CA ARG A 165 1.08 7.47 -6.17
C ARG A 165 2.56 7.75 -5.92
N PHE A 166 3.30 6.73 -5.49
CA PHE A 166 4.72 6.89 -5.16
C PHE A 166 5.58 7.05 -6.42
N GLY A 167 5.30 6.26 -7.46
CA GLY A 167 6.01 6.28 -8.74
C GLY A 167 5.83 7.56 -9.55
N TYR A 168 4.77 8.34 -9.31
CA TYR A 168 4.53 9.62 -9.97
C TYR A 168 5.74 10.55 -9.90
N TRP A 169 6.32 10.73 -8.70
CA TRP A 169 7.38 11.71 -8.49
C TRP A 169 8.65 11.38 -9.25
N VAL A 170 9.16 10.15 -9.12
CA VAL A 170 10.39 9.75 -9.84
C VAL A 170 10.21 9.79 -11.36
N SER A 171 9.03 9.40 -11.84
CA SER A 171 8.71 9.44 -13.27
C SER A 171 8.61 10.86 -13.78
N ARG A 172 7.88 11.71 -13.06
CA ARG A 172 7.64 13.10 -13.46
C ARG A 172 8.94 13.88 -13.52
N LEU A 173 9.82 13.66 -12.56
CA LEU A 173 11.14 14.25 -12.50
C LEU A 173 12.10 13.70 -13.57
N ALA A 174 11.96 12.43 -13.94
CA ALA A 174 12.83 11.80 -14.93
C ALA A 174 12.43 12.06 -16.38
N VAL A 175 11.15 12.31 -16.67
CA VAL A 175 10.67 12.56 -18.05
C VAL A 175 11.08 13.93 -18.58
N ALA A 176 11.28 14.89 -17.67
CA ALA A 176 11.66 16.26 -18.01
C ALA A 176 12.70 16.79 -17.00
N PRO A 177 13.94 16.32 -17.09
CA PRO A 177 14.94 16.54 -16.02
C PRO A 177 15.39 18.00 -15.86
N GLU A 178 15.18 18.86 -16.84
CA GLU A 178 15.56 20.29 -16.79
C GLU A 178 14.35 21.22 -16.66
N GLU A 179 13.12 20.71 -16.80
CA GLU A 179 11.91 21.51 -16.71
C GLU A 179 11.53 21.81 -15.24
N ALA A 180 10.83 22.92 -15.02
CA ALA A 180 10.25 23.20 -13.71
C ALA A 180 9.13 22.20 -13.38
N ILE A 181 9.09 21.72 -12.14
CA ILE A 181 8.09 20.80 -11.64
C ILE A 181 7.29 21.45 -10.53
N LEU A 182 5.95 21.44 -10.65
CA LEU A 182 5.05 21.93 -9.61
C LEU A 182 5.03 20.95 -8.44
N VAL A 183 5.29 21.45 -7.24
CA VAL A 183 5.22 20.68 -5.99
C VAL A 183 4.33 21.42 -4.98
N PRO A 184 3.68 20.72 -4.04
CA PRO A 184 2.97 21.41 -2.97
C PRO A 184 3.97 22.06 -2.00
N ASN A 185 3.51 23.02 -1.21
CA ASN A 185 4.28 23.50 -0.07
C ASN A 185 4.58 22.32 0.87
N THR A 186 5.88 22.09 1.12
CA THR A 186 6.35 20.92 1.86
C THR A 186 6.50 21.14 3.37
N GLY A 187 6.29 22.37 3.85
CA GLY A 187 6.42 22.69 5.27
C GLY A 187 5.45 21.89 6.15
N ASP A 188 5.95 21.25 7.19
CA ASP A 188 5.20 20.39 8.11
C ASP A 188 4.39 19.26 7.42
N ARG A 189 4.94 18.71 6.33
CA ARG A 189 4.35 17.60 5.60
C ARG A 189 5.26 16.40 5.62
N TYR A 190 4.63 15.24 5.79
CA TYR A 190 5.33 13.98 5.98
C TYR A 190 4.82 12.92 5.02
N VAL A 191 5.70 11.98 4.72
CA VAL A 191 5.43 10.75 3.96
C VAL A 191 5.88 9.57 4.82
N GLN A 192 5.03 8.58 4.90
CA GLN A 192 5.34 7.32 5.54
C GLN A 192 4.90 6.20 4.61
N PHE A 193 5.83 5.36 4.20
CA PHE A 193 5.56 4.25 3.29
C PHE A 193 6.32 3.00 3.74
N ILE A 194 5.87 1.86 3.27
CA ILE A 194 6.58 0.58 3.37
C ILE A 194 6.77 0.02 1.96
N ASP A 195 7.96 -0.50 1.66
CA ASP A 195 8.19 -1.18 0.39
C ASP A 195 7.41 -2.51 0.36
N VAL A 196 6.76 -2.80 -0.76
CA VAL A 196 5.93 -4.00 -0.94
C VAL A 196 6.70 -5.28 -0.63
N ARG A 197 7.99 -5.32 -0.94
CA ARG A 197 8.86 -6.48 -0.71
C ARG A 197 9.18 -6.67 0.78
N ASP A 198 9.35 -5.58 1.52
CA ASP A 198 9.60 -5.61 2.96
C ASP A 198 8.34 -6.00 3.72
N LEU A 199 7.19 -5.46 3.30
CA LEU A 199 5.88 -5.87 3.83
C LEU A 199 5.62 -7.36 3.60
N ALA A 200 5.81 -7.84 2.37
CA ALA A 200 5.64 -9.25 2.02
C ALA A 200 6.54 -10.15 2.85
N GLY A 201 7.84 -9.83 2.92
CA GLY A 201 8.80 -10.60 3.71
C GLY A 201 8.46 -10.64 5.20
N TRP A 202 7.99 -9.53 5.76
CA TRP A 202 7.57 -9.50 7.16
C TRP A 202 6.29 -10.32 7.40
N LEU A 203 5.27 -10.22 6.53
CA LEU A 203 4.04 -11.01 6.63
C LEU A 203 4.36 -12.52 6.61
N ILE A 204 5.22 -12.97 5.69
CA ILE A 204 5.67 -14.35 5.59
C ILE A 204 6.38 -14.77 6.88
N SER A 205 7.37 -14.01 7.33
CA SER A 205 8.12 -14.30 8.56
C SER A 205 7.21 -14.33 9.80
N ALA A 206 6.22 -13.45 9.86
CA ALA A 206 5.24 -13.39 10.94
C ALA A 206 4.37 -14.65 10.97
N GLY A 207 3.81 -15.08 9.83
CA GLY A 207 3.04 -16.32 9.72
C GLY A 207 3.86 -17.55 10.10
N GLN A 208 5.09 -17.68 9.57
CA GLN A 208 6.00 -18.80 9.88
C GLN A 208 6.32 -18.91 11.38
N ARG A 209 6.38 -17.78 12.08
CA ARG A 209 6.59 -17.73 13.55
C ARG A 209 5.31 -17.87 14.36
N GLY A 210 4.14 -17.86 13.73
CA GLY A 210 2.84 -17.84 14.40
C GLY A 210 2.64 -16.53 15.19
N LEU A 211 3.14 -15.40 14.67
CA LEU A 211 2.99 -14.09 15.30
C LEU A 211 1.53 -13.64 15.19
N THR A 212 0.93 -13.24 16.31
CA THR A 212 -0.46 -12.79 16.38
C THR A 212 -0.58 -11.39 16.96
N GLY A 213 -1.74 -10.77 16.79
CA GLY A 213 -2.02 -9.42 17.26
C GLY A 213 -2.12 -8.40 16.12
N ILE A 214 -2.09 -7.11 16.48
CA ILE A 214 -2.29 -5.99 15.54
C ILE A 214 -1.00 -5.19 15.43
N TYR A 215 -0.61 -4.84 14.20
CA TYR A 215 0.64 -4.15 13.91
C TYR A 215 0.46 -3.09 12.83
N ASN A 216 0.85 -1.86 13.11
CA ASN A 216 1.04 -0.84 12.08
C ASN A 216 2.28 -1.19 11.27
N ALA A 217 2.10 -1.84 10.14
CA ALA A 217 3.17 -2.21 9.23
C ALA A 217 3.58 -1.01 8.36
N VAL A 218 4.28 -0.07 8.97
CA VAL A 218 4.67 1.22 8.37
C VAL A 218 6.17 1.41 8.51
N GLY A 219 6.77 2.08 7.51
CA GLY A 219 8.16 2.50 7.58
C GLY A 219 8.34 3.77 8.43
N SER A 220 9.53 4.33 8.41
CA SER A 220 9.85 5.59 9.09
C SER A 220 9.12 6.77 8.45
N GLU A 221 8.68 7.71 9.28
CA GLU A 221 8.20 9.00 8.80
C GLU A 221 9.35 9.82 8.21
N ARG A 222 9.08 10.52 7.11
CA ARG A 222 10.05 11.39 6.42
C ARG A 222 9.38 12.69 6.02
N GLU A 223 10.09 13.78 6.09
CA GLU A 223 9.59 15.04 5.52
C GLU A 223 9.33 14.87 4.02
N LEU A 224 8.23 15.43 3.52
CA LEU A 224 7.90 15.41 2.08
C LEU A 224 9.01 16.03 1.24
N SER A 225 9.62 17.13 1.72
CA SER A 225 10.78 17.77 1.09
C SER A 225 11.94 16.79 0.88
N THR A 226 12.26 15.99 1.89
CA THR A 226 13.33 14.99 1.83
C THR A 226 13.04 13.92 0.77
N VAL A 227 11.78 13.47 0.67
CA VAL A 227 11.38 12.45 -0.32
C VAL A 227 11.44 13.02 -1.74
N LEU A 228 10.95 14.26 -1.96
CA LEU A 228 10.99 14.90 -3.27
C LEU A 228 12.42 15.19 -3.74
N LEU A 229 13.30 15.66 -2.85
CA LEU A 229 14.72 15.90 -3.17
C LEU A 229 15.46 14.58 -3.46
N ALA A 230 15.15 13.50 -2.74
CA ALA A 230 15.71 12.19 -3.03
C ALA A 230 15.22 11.67 -4.39
N ALA A 231 13.93 11.83 -4.70
CA ALA A 231 13.35 11.46 -6.00
C ALA A 231 13.99 12.26 -7.15
N ALA A 232 14.19 13.58 -6.97
CA ALA A 232 14.87 14.44 -7.95
C ALA A 232 16.30 13.95 -8.20
N ARG A 233 17.05 13.63 -7.16
CA ARG A 233 18.42 13.10 -7.29
C ARG A 233 18.45 11.78 -8.04
N VAL A 234 17.60 10.82 -7.71
CA VAL A 234 17.50 9.51 -8.36
C VAL A 234 17.08 9.66 -9.82
N ALA A 235 16.16 10.57 -10.10
CA ALA A 235 15.70 10.88 -11.47
C ALA A 235 16.75 11.63 -12.33
N GLY A 236 17.79 12.18 -11.73
CA GLY A 236 18.75 13.07 -12.40
C GLY A 236 18.16 14.44 -12.74
N HIS A 237 17.15 14.89 -11.97
CA HIS A 237 16.47 16.16 -12.21
C HIS A 237 17.28 17.34 -11.73
N THR A 238 17.40 18.37 -12.57
CA THR A 238 18.14 19.62 -12.32
C THR A 238 17.27 20.86 -12.42
N GLY A 239 16.02 20.72 -12.87
CA GLY A 239 15.06 21.80 -12.97
C GLY A 239 14.58 22.29 -11.60
N GLU A 240 13.87 23.40 -11.59
CA GLU A 240 13.31 24.00 -10.37
C GLU A 240 12.12 23.20 -9.84
N LEU A 241 12.04 22.98 -8.52
CA LEU A 241 10.84 22.52 -7.83
C LEU A 241 10.03 23.76 -7.40
N VAL A 242 9.00 24.11 -8.17
CA VAL A 242 8.18 25.30 -7.94
C VAL A 242 7.09 24.97 -6.93
N SER A 243 7.19 25.56 -5.74
CA SER A 243 6.24 25.35 -4.65
C SER A 243 4.98 26.19 -4.82
N ALA A 244 3.81 25.58 -4.60
CA ALA A 244 2.53 26.26 -4.53
C ALA A 244 1.82 25.98 -3.19
N ASP A 245 1.07 27.00 -2.71
CA ASP A 245 0.30 26.88 -1.48
C ASP A 245 -0.97 26.04 -1.70
N ASP A 246 -1.48 25.44 -0.62
CA ASP A 246 -2.64 24.57 -0.64
C ASP A 246 -3.89 25.25 -1.21
N ASP A 247 -4.15 26.49 -0.77
CA ASP A 247 -5.32 27.26 -1.22
C ASP A 247 -5.24 27.53 -2.72
N TRP A 248 -4.04 27.85 -3.22
CA TRP A 248 -3.83 28.05 -4.65
C TRP A 248 -4.05 26.75 -5.43
N LEU A 249 -3.45 25.64 -4.98
CA LEU A 249 -3.58 24.34 -5.63
C LEU A 249 -5.05 23.87 -5.69
N THR A 250 -5.76 23.96 -4.58
CA THR A 250 -7.18 23.54 -4.51
C THR A 250 -8.08 24.44 -5.33
N ALA A 251 -7.86 25.77 -5.34
CA ALA A 251 -8.57 26.72 -6.18
C ALA A 251 -8.40 26.45 -7.68
N HIS A 252 -7.25 25.87 -8.08
CA HIS A 252 -6.98 25.45 -9.47
C HIS A 252 -7.35 23.98 -9.74
N GLY A 253 -8.13 23.36 -8.87
CA GLY A 253 -8.66 22.01 -9.04
C GLY A 253 -7.63 20.91 -8.94
N VAL A 254 -6.53 21.12 -8.22
CA VAL A 254 -5.54 20.08 -7.94
C VAL A 254 -6.01 19.28 -6.71
N ASN A 255 -6.09 17.96 -6.87
CA ASN A 255 -6.56 17.05 -5.83
C ASN A 255 -5.40 16.60 -4.90
N TYR A 256 -5.76 16.32 -3.66
CA TYR A 256 -4.86 15.67 -2.70
C TYR A 256 -4.67 14.19 -3.02
N TRP A 257 -3.55 13.63 -2.64
CA TRP A 257 -3.24 12.22 -2.42
C TRP A 257 -3.23 11.31 -3.65
N ALA A 258 -4.28 11.30 -4.44
CA ALA A 258 -4.44 10.32 -5.52
C ALA A 258 -5.51 10.77 -6.54
N GLY A 259 -5.60 10.01 -7.62
CA GLY A 259 -6.55 10.23 -8.69
C GLY A 259 -6.06 11.20 -9.76
N PRO A 260 -6.86 11.43 -10.80
CA PRO A 260 -6.55 12.40 -11.86
C PRO A 260 -6.35 13.80 -11.28
N ARG A 261 -5.49 14.56 -11.92
CA ARG A 261 -5.18 15.96 -11.54
C ARG A 261 -4.84 16.10 -10.06
N SER A 262 -4.02 15.19 -9.52
CA SER A 262 -3.57 15.25 -8.12
C SER A 262 -2.08 15.56 -8.01
N LEU A 263 -1.67 15.91 -6.78
CA LEU A 263 -0.27 15.82 -6.37
C LEU A 263 -0.15 14.66 -5.35
N PRO A 264 0.32 13.49 -5.77
CA PRO A 264 0.44 12.34 -4.88
C PRO A 264 1.31 12.62 -3.67
N LEU A 265 1.02 11.96 -2.54
CA LEU A 265 1.66 12.13 -1.23
C LEU A 265 1.35 13.46 -0.53
N TRP A 266 0.73 14.41 -1.19
CA TRP A 266 0.26 15.65 -0.59
C TRP A 266 -1.07 15.41 0.12
N LEU A 267 -1.12 15.70 1.42
CA LEU A 267 -2.29 15.54 2.28
C LEU A 267 -2.78 16.91 2.80
N PRO A 268 -4.07 17.07 3.11
CA PRO A 268 -4.53 18.23 3.89
C PRO A 268 -3.78 18.32 5.21
N ARG A 269 -3.54 19.54 5.71
CA ARG A 269 -2.82 19.73 6.98
C ARG A 269 -3.48 19.06 8.17
N ILE A 270 -4.82 18.97 8.16
CA ILE A 270 -5.59 18.29 9.21
C ILE A 270 -5.30 16.78 9.26
N ASP A 271 -4.86 16.21 8.13
CA ASP A 271 -4.52 14.79 7.99
C ASP A 271 -3.01 14.53 8.04
N SER A 272 -2.21 15.49 8.48
CA SER A 272 -0.73 15.39 8.44
C SER A 272 -0.19 14.20 9.22
N ALA A 273 -0.87 13.74 10.26
CA ALA A 273 -0.47 12.59 11.05
C ALA A 273 -0.90 11.23 10.47
N PHE A 274 -1.65 11.20 9.35
CA PHE A 274 -1.89 9.98 8.59
C PHE A 274 -0.57 9.28 8.20
N ALA A 275 0.42 10.06 7.80
CA ALA A 275 1.75 9.60 7.42
C ALA A 275 2.77 9.62 8.60
N ARG A 276 2.29 9.53 9.84
CA ARG A 276 3.11 9.62 11.07
C ARG A 276 2.65 8.62 12.13
N ARG A 277 2.22 7.43 11.71
CA ARG A 277 1.80 6.36 12.63
C ARG A 277 3.01 5.71 13.30
N SER A 278 2.83 5.25 14.54
CA SER A 278 3.85 4.49 15.25
C SER A 278 4.02 3.10 14.66
N GLY A 279 5.20 2.81 14.09
CA GLY A 279 5.61 1.47 13.65
C GLY A 279 6.40 0.68 14.71
N ARG A 280 6.41 1.12 15.96
CA ARG A 280 7.25 0.50 17.01
C ARG A 280 6.99 -0.99 17.20
N ARG A 281 5.71 -1.40 17.19
CA ARG A 281 5.38 -2.83 17.34
C ARG A 281 5.83 -3.64 16.13
N PHE A 282 5.65 -3.12 14.93
CA PHE A 282 6.14 -3.73 13.70
C PHE A 282 7.66 -3.95 13.74
N LEU A 283 8.43 -2.92 14.08
CA LEU A 283 9.89 -3.02 14.19
C LEU A 283 10.32 -4.02 15.29
N ALA A 284 9.70 -3.97 16.47
CA ALA A 284 9.96 -4.91 17.55
C ALA A 284 9.61 -6.36 17.19
N ALA A 285 8.67 -6.56 16.27
CA ALA A 285 8.27 -7.86 15.73
C ALA A 285 9.11 -8.31 14.52
N GLY A 286 10.25 -7.68 14.28
CA GLY A 286 11.18 -8.02 13.19
C GLY A 286 10.84 -7.39 11.85
N GLY A 287 10.01 -6.35 11.85
CA GLY A 287 9.79 -5.52 10.66
C GLY A 287 11.08 -4.79 10.28
N THR A 288 11.34 -4.70 9.00
CA THR A 288 12.48 -3.98 8.42
C THR A 288 11.99 -3.02 7.34
N GLU A 289 12.77 -2.01 7.04
CA GLU A 289 12.56 -1.15 5.88
C GLU A 289 13.85 -1.02 5.08
N ARG A 290 13.76 -1.08 3.77
CA ARG A 290 14.87 -0.77 2.89
C ARG A 290 15.12 0.72 2.80
N ASN A 291 16.30 1.08 2.32
CA ASN A 291 16.69 2.46 2.14
C ASN A 291 15.77 3.16 1.12
N LEU A 292 15.34 4.40 1.43
CA LEU A 292 14.54 5.23 0.53
C LEU A 292 15.13 5.33 -0.89
N GLN A 293 16.44 5.53 -0.99
CA GLN A 293 17.12 5.64 -2.28
C GLN A 293 16.93 4.35 -3.11
N GLN A 294 17.11 3.18 -2.49
CA GLN A 294 16.93 1.89 -3.16
C GLN A 294 15.49 1.71 -3.67
N THR A 295 14.48 2.03 -2.85
CA THR A 295 13.08 1.97 -3.30
C THR A 295 12.83 2.92 -4.47
N LEU A 296 13.35 4.15 -4.42
CA LEU A 296 13.20 5.13 -5.51
C LEU A 296 13.90 4.69 -6.80
N GLU A 297 15.09 4.11 -6.72
CA GLU A 297 15.84 3.57 -7.87
C GLU A 297 15.09 2.42 -8.53
N ASP A 298 14.59 1.47 -7.74
CA ASP A 298 13.84 0.32 -8.23
C ASP A 298 12.50 0.74 -8.85
N VAL A 299 11.79 1.68 -8.22
CA VAL A 299 10.55 2.26 -8.76
C VAL A 299 10.82 3.01 -10.07
N LEU A 300 11.91 3.79 -10.14
CA LEU A 300 12.26 4.47 -11.40
C LEU A 300 12.61 3.48 -12.51
N ALA A 301 13.28 2.37 -12.19
CA ALA A 301 13.58 1.32 -13.16
C ALA A 301 12.29 0.68 -13.71
N ASP A 302 11.34 0.36 -12.83
CA ASP A 302 10.00 -0.14 -13.20
C ASP A 302 9.24 0.88 -14.06
N GLU A 303 9.20 2.14 -13.63
CA GLU A 303 8.52 3.20 -14.36
C GLU A 303 9.12 3.44 -15.77
N ARG A 304 10.43 3.30 -15.92
CA ARG A 304 11.08 3.35 -17.23
C ARG A 304 10.68 2.18 -18.11
N ALA A 305 10.58 0.99 -17.55
CA ALA A 305 10.14 -0.21 -18.27
C ALA A 305 8.67 -0.10 -18.72
N ARG A 306 7.82 0.50 -17.88
CA ARG A 306 6.38 0.74 -18.16
C ARG A 306 6.14 1.96 -19.07
N GLY A 307 7.11 2.83 -19.22
CA GLY A 307 7.02 4.09 -19.97
C GLY A 307 6.75 5.30 -19.07
N LEU A 308 7.71 6.23 -19.00
CA LEU A 308 7.65 7.40 -18.13
C LEU A 308 6.49 8.35 -18.44
N ASP A 309 6.08 8.44 -19.70
CA ASP A 309 5.04 9.38 -20.18
C ASP A 309 3.69 8.68 -20.44
N ARG A 310 3.47 7.52 -19.85
CA ARG A 310 2.20 6.79 -19.94
C ARG A 310 1.08 7.51 -19.21
N GLU A 311 -0.16 7.20 -19.54
CA GLU A 311 -1.32 7.60 -18.76
C GLU A 311 -1.24 7.01 -17.34
N ARG A 312 -1.58 7.82 -16.34
CA ARG A 312 -1.49 7.48 -14.92
C ARG A 312 -2.82 7.58 -14.22
N ARG A 313 -3.00 6.74 -13.21
CA ARG A 313 -4.18 6.82 -12.33
C ARG A 313 -4.11 7.99 -11.36
N SER A 314 -2.90 8.43 -11.02
CA SER A 314 -2.67 9.54 -10.10
C SER A 314 -1.61 10.49 -10.64
N GLY A 315 -1.80 11.77 -10.38
CA GLY A 315 -0.85 12.81 -10.74
C GLY A 315 -1.40 13.84 -11.73
N LEU A 316 -0.61 14.88 -11.96
CA LEU A 316 -0.82 15.84 -13.04
C LEU A 316 -0.22 15.30 -14.33
N THR A 317 -0.90 15.51 -15.45
CA THR A 317 -0.30 15.35 -16.78
C THR A 317 0.74 16.46 -17.01
N ARG A 318 1.60 16.29 -18.03
CA ARG A 318 2.55 17.35 -18.42
C ARG A 318 1.86 18.64 -18.83
N GLU A 319 0.76 18.51 -19.57
CA GLU A 319 -0.04 19.65 -20.03
C GLU A 319 -0.67 20.40 -18.87
N GLU A 320 -1.35 19.69 -17.95
CA GLU A 320 -1.94 20.29 -16.73
C GLU A 320 -0.89 21.04 -15.90
N GLN A 321 0.29 20.43 -15.68
CA GLN A 321 1.36 21.07 -14.95
C GLN A 321 1.89 22.31 -15.66
N SER A 322 2.06 22.27 -16.99
CA SER A 322 2.54 23.41 -17.78
C SER A 322 1.58 24.59 -17.70
N ILE A 323 0.26 24.32 -17.77
CA ILE A 323 -0.78 25.34 -17.61
C ILE A 323 -0.67 25.99 -16.22
N LEU A 324 -0.65 25.16 -15.17
CA LEU A 324 -0.56 25.66 -13.77
C LEU A 324 0.70 26.49 -13.52
N LEU A 325 1.85 26.07 -14.03
CA LEU A 325 3.09 26.84 -13.92
C LEU A 325 3.04 28.18 -14.68
N GLY A 326 2.34 28.20 -15.82
CA GLY A 326 2.08 29.43 -16.60
C GLY A 326 1.22 30.43 -15.81
N GLU A 327 0.15 29.97 -15.19
CA GLU A 327 -0.76 30.78 -14.37
C GLU A 327 -0.03 31.39 -13.14
N MET A 328 0.82 30.59 -12.46
CA MET A 328 1.63 31.10 -11.34
C MET A 328 2.59 32.22 -11.74
N LYS A 329 3.17 32.15 -12.95
CA LYS A 329 4.06 33.23 -13.45
C LYS A 329 3.29 34.50 -13.78
N GLY A 330 2.08 34.35 -14.37
CA GLY A 330 1.22 35.50 -14.70
C GLY A 330 0.72 36.26 -13.46
N SER A 331 0.40 35.55 -12.38
CA SER A 331 -0.04 36.17 -11.11
C SER A 331 1.06 37.00 -10.45
N LYS A 332 2.31 36.55 -10.47
CA LYS A 332 3.46 37.27 -9.90
C LYS A 332 3.82 38.55 -10.67
N THR A 333 3.42 38.67 -11.92
CA THR A 333 3.67 39.90 -12.74
C THR A 333 2.58 40.95 -12.57
N HIS A 334 1.45 40.64 -11.96
CA HIS A 334 0.39 41.61 -11.69
C HIS A 334 0.48 42.27 -10.29
N ASP A 335 1.21 41.64 -9.36
CA ASP A 335 1.41 42.13 -7.99
C ASP A 335 2.75 42.89 -7.81
N ALA A 336 3.52 43.08 -8.86
CA ALA A 336 4.78 43.83 -8.89
C ALA A 336 4.63 45.15 -9.67
#